data_2ad07263b85a1aca87500824d54ac760
#
_entry.id   2ad07263b85a1aca87500824d54ac760
#
_cell.length_a   1.000
_cell.length_b   1.000
_cell.length_c   1.000
_cell.angle_alpha   90.00
_cell.angle_beta   90.00
_cell.angle_gamma   90.00
#
_symmetry.space_group_name_H-M   'P 1'
#
loop_
_entity.id
_entity.type
_entity.pdbx_description
1 polymer ?
#
loop_
_entity_poly.entity_id
_entity_poly.type
_entity_poly.pdbx_seq_one_letter_code
_entity_poly.pdbx_strand_id
1 'polypeptide(L)'
;EEEALHVIAQKADGALRDALSMFDQLVAFAGKNLTYQAVTEQLHVLDHDTYFTLTDQALASDIPGAMLLFNDVVARGFDAHHFITGWANHLRNLMVCRDPQTLRLVEATDDVKAKFQDQASRADLFFLVGGLDVLNQADVQYRGSQHQRLLVGLTRMQICSHEALKKKS
;
A
#
# COMPACT_ATOMS: atom_id res chain seq x y z
N GLU A 1 0.54 -17.32 11.16
CA GLU A 1 -0.50 -16.27 11.27
C GLU A 1 -1.29 -16.19 9.96
N GLU A 2 -2.60 -15.93 10.05
CA GLU A 2 -3.50 -15.84 8.90
C GLU A 2 -3.08 -14.73 7.94
N GLU A 3 -2.71 -13.57 8.48
CA GLU A 3 -2.21 -12.43 7.70
C GLU A 3 -0.93 -12.76 6.92
N ALA A 4 -0.04 -13.58 7.50
CA ALA A 4 1.15 -14.06 6.81
C ALA A 4 0.80 -14.91 5.57
N LEU A 5 -0.22 -15.76 5.68
CA LEU A 5 -0.69 -16.57 4.55
C LEU A 5 -1.33 -15.72 3.46
N HIS A 6 -2.07 -14.67 3.83
CA HIS A 6 -2.62 -13.71 2.86
C HIS A 6 -1.52 -13.01 2.06
N VAL A 7 -0.42 -12.59 2.71
CA VAL A 7 0.72 -11.96 2.01
C VAL A 7 1.34 -12.93 0.99
N ILE A 8 1.52 -14.19 1.37
CA ILE A 8 2.05 -15.22 0.45
C ILE A 8 1.12 -15.41 -0.75
N ALA A 9 -0.18 -15.53 -0.50
CA ALA A 9 -1.18 -15.72 -1.56
C ALA A 9 -1.23 -14.55 -2.54
N GLN A 10 -1.21 -13.32 -2.03
CA GLN A 10 -1.15 -12.10 -2.85
C GLN A 10 0.14 -12.01 -3.68
N LYS A 11 1.29 -12.33 -3.08
CA LYS A 11 2.57 -12.29 -3.78
C LYS A 11 2.68 -13.36 -4.88
N ALA A 12 2.02 -14.50 -4.69
CA ALA A 12 1.97 -15.59 -5.65
C ALA A 12 0.98 -15.36 -6.81
N ASP A 13 0.18 -14.28 -6.75
CA ASP A 13 -0.77 -13.87 -7.80
C ASP A 13 -1.67 -15.02 -8.30
N GLY A 14 -2.16 -15.83 -7.37
CA GLY A 14 -3.04 -16.98 -7.65
C GLY A 14 -2.32 -18.25 -8.14
N ALA A 15 -1.01 -18.23 -8.30
CA ALA A 15 -0.22 -19.39 -8.69
C ALA A 15 0.08 -20.28 -7.48
N LEU A 16 -0.68 -21.37 -7.29
CA LEU A 16 -0.52 -22.29 -6.14
C LEU A 16 0.91 -22.82 -6.00
N ARG A 17 1.57 -23.13 -7.11
CA ARG A 17 2.95 -23.66 -7.11
C ARG A 17 3.93 -22.62 -6.55
N ASP A 18 3.76 -21.36 -6.92
CA ASP A 18 4.61 -20.26 -6.44
C ASP A 18 4.33 -19.98 -4.97
N ALA A 19 3.07 -20.01 -4.54
CA ALA A 19 2.68 -19.87 -3.14
C ALA A 19 3.32 -20.96 -2.26
N LEU A 20 3.28 -22.23 -2.69
CA LEU A 20 3.90 -23.35 -1.96
C LEU A 20 5.42 -23.20 -1.91
N SER A 21 6.06 -22.83 -3.02
CA SER A 21 7.50 -22.58 -3.06
C SER A 21 7.94 -21.46 -2.13
N MET A 22 7.20 -20.36 -2.10
CA MET A 22 7.44 -19.24 -1.16
C MET A 22 7.23 -19.69 0.29
N PHE A 23 6.18 -20.45 0.54
CA PHE A 23 5.88 -20.98 1.88
C PHE A 23 7.03 -21.88 2.39
N ASP A 24 7.52 -22.80 1.57
CA ASP A 24 8.63 -23.69 1.92
C ASP A 24 9.91 -22.92 2.25
N GLN A 25 10.23 -21.89 1.44
CA GLN A 25 11.38 -21.01 1.69
C GLN A 25 11.24 -20.24 3.00
N LEU A 26 10.05 -19.71 3.27
CA LEU A 26 9.76 -18.96 4.50
C LEU A 26 9.82 -19.85 5.74
N VAL A 27 9.31 -21.09 5.67
CA VAL A 27 9.42 -22.07 6.76
C VAL A 27 10.87 -22.45 7.01
N ALA A 28 11.67 -22.63 5.96
CA ALA A 28 13.08 -22.92 6.08
C ALA A 28 13.88 -21.78 6.76
N PHE A 29 13.46 -20.54 6.55
CA PHE A 29 14.11 -19.34 7.12
C PHE A 29 13.60 -19.02 8.53
N ALA A 30 12.27 -18.92 8.71
CA ALA A 30 11.64 -18.47 9.96
C ALA A 30 11.27 -19.59 10.92
N GLY A 31 11.45 -20.87 10.52
CA GLY A 31 11.06 -22.01 11.33
C GLY A 31 9.54 -22.18 11.42
N LYS A 32 9.06 -22.69 12.57
CA LYS A 32 7.65 -23.04 12.75
C LYS A 32 6.69 -21.86 12.95
N ASN A 33 7.20 -20.65 13.23
CA ASN A 33 6.39 -19.48 13.51
C ASN A 33 6.52 -18.47 12.35
N LEU A 34 5.66 -18.61 11.35
CA LEU A 34 5.52 -17.63 10.30
C LEU A 34 4.65 -16.45 10.79
N THR A 35 5.33 -15.40 11.26
CA THR A 35 4.67 -14.15 11.64
C THR A 35 4.48 -13.27 10.40
N TYR A 36 3.46 -12.40 10.43
CA TYR A 36 3.22 -11.41 9.39
C TYR A 36 4.47 -10.57 9.10
N GLN A 37 5.13 -10.09 10.17
CA GLN A 37 6.36 -9.29 10.05
C GLN A 37 7.48 -10.06 9.35
N ALA A 38 7.77 -11.30 9.76
CA ALA A 38 8.82 -12.10 9.16
C ALA A 38 8.57 -12.36 7.67
N VAL A 39 7.30 -12.58 7.29
CA VAL A 39 6.91 -12.82 5.89
C VAL A 39 7.02 -11.55 5.05
N THR A 40 6.54 -10.40 5.53
CA THR A 40 6.63 -9.14 4.81
C THR A 40 8.07 -8.69 4.61
N GLU A 41 8.92 -8.83 5.63
CA GLU A 41 10.36 -8.54 5.53
C GLU A 41 11.05 -9.44 4.50
N GLN A 42 10.82 -10.75 4.56
CA GLN A 42 11.49 -11.73 3.69
C GLN A 42 11.03 -11.63 2.23
N LEU A 43 9.75 -11.38 2.00
CA LEU A 43 9.19 -11.21 0.66
C LEU A 43 9.36 -9.79 0.10
N HIS A 44 9.97 -8.89 0.87
CA HIS A 44 10.09 -7.47 0.53
C HIS A 44 8.74 -6.85 0.12
N VAL A 45 7.71 -7.12 0.94
CA VAL A 45 6.37 -6.55 0.81
C VAL A 45 6.18 -5.53 1.92
N LEU A 46 5.75 -4.33 1.58
CA LEU A 46 5.38 -3.33 2.59
C LEU A 46 4.11 -3.77 3.31
N ASP A 47 4.12 -3.60 4.63
CA ASP A 47 2.98 -3.92 5.47
C ASP A 47 1.80 -2.95 5.25
N HIS A 48 0.61 -3.37 5.63
CA HIS A 48 -0.58 -2.51 5.56
C HIS A 48 -0.43 -1.24 6.38
N ASP A 49 0.24 -1.30 7.55
CA ASP A 49 0.39 -0.16 8.44
C ASP A 49 1.21 0.96 7.82
N THR A 50 2.19 0.65 6.96
CA THR A 50 2.92 1.65 6.17
C THR A 50 1.97 2.44 5.27
N TYR A 51 1.05 1.78 4.56
CA TYR A 51 0.10 2.46 3.68
C TYR A 51 -1.01 3.19 4.44
N PHE A 52 -1.45 2.67 5.59
CA PHE A 52 -2.35 3.39 6.49
C PHE A 52 -1.73 4.70 6.96
N THR A 53 -0.49 4.65 7.45
CA THR A 53 0.26 5.84 7.89
C THR A 53 0.46 6.84 6.76
N LEU A 54 0.87 6.39 5.58
CA LEU A 54 1.07 7.24 4.41
C LEU A 54 -0.22 7.95 3.99
N THR A 55 -1.33 7.23 4.01
CA THR A 55 -2.63 7.79 3.64
C THR A 55 -3.13 8.78 4.69
N ASP A 56 -2.93 8.53 5.98
CA ASP A 56 -3.24 9.48 7.04
C ASP A 56 -2.41 10.78 6.92
N GLN A 57 -1.12 10.66 6.60
CA GLN A 57 -0.26 11.81 6.30
C GLN A 57 -0.77 12.59 5.08
N ALA A 58 -1.21 11.89 4.03
CA ALA A 58 -1.75 12.53 2.84
C ALA A 58 -3.08 13.28 3.14
N LEU A 59 -3.98 12.66 3.90
CA LEU A 59 -5.24 13.29 4.36
C LEU A 59 -4.99 14.52 5.24
N ALA A 60 -3.93 14.49 6.05
CA ALA A 60 -3.49 15.61 6.87
C ALA A 60 -2.69 16.68 6.09
N SER A 61 -2.38 16.44 4.82
CA SER A 61 -1.46 17.27 4.00
C SER A 61 -0.04 17.38 4.60
N ASP A 62 0.38 16.33 5.34
CA ASP A 62 1.71 16.24 5.95
C ASP A 62 2.75 15.76 4.92
N ILE A 63 3.18 16.69 4.06
CA ILE A 63 4.21 16.41 3.06
C ILE A 63 5.55 15.98 3.69
N PRO A 64 6.06 16.66 4.74
CA PRO A 64 7.31 16.23 5.38
C PRO A 64 7.24 14.81 5.94
N GLY A 65 6.16 14.44 6.63
CA GLY A 65 5.96 13.09 7.15
C GLY A 65 5.95 12.04 6.04
N ALA A 66 5.22 12.26 4.97
CA ALA A 66 5.19 11.37 3.81
C ALA A 66 6.57 11.24 3.13
N MET A 67 7.37 12.31 3.10
CA MET A 67 8.74 12.27 2.56
C MET A 67 9.67 11.41 3.43
N LEU A 68 9.61 11.56 4.74
CA LEU A 68 10.42 10.78 5.68
C LEU A 68 10.07 9.30 5.62
N LEU A 69 8.78 8.97 5.61
CA LEU A 69 8.31 7.60 5.49
C LEU A 69 8.83 6.91 4.22
N PHE A 70 8.77 7.59 3.08
CA PHE A 70 9.30 7.03 1.83
C PHE A 70 10.82 6.85 1.86
N ASN A 71 11.55 7.79 2.42
CA ASN A 71 13.00 7.65 2.56
C ASN A 71 13.36 6.44 3.42
N ASP A 72 12.61 6.20 4.51
CA ASP A 72 12.79 5.01 5.34
C ASP A 72 12.50 3.73 4.54
N VAL A 73 11.38 3.68 3.81
CA VAL A 73 11.02 2.56 2.94
C VAL A 73 12.14 2.22 1.95
N VAL A 74 12.67 3.24 1.26
CA VAL A 74 13.75 3.04 0.29
C VAL A 74 15.08 2.66 0.97
N ALA A 75 15.39 3.24 2.14
CA ALA A 75 16.58 2.90 2.90
C ALA A 75 16.57 1.44 3.39
N ARG A 76 15.39 0.87 3.65
CA ARG A 76 15.18 -0.54 3.97
C ARG A 76 15.27 -1.47 2.74
N GLY A 77 15.50 -0.94 1.55
CA GLY A 77 15.68 -1.70 0.31
C GLY A 77 14.41 -2.04 -0.44
N PHE A 78 13.26 -1.47 -0.09
CA PHE A 78 12.02 -1.68 -0.82
C PHE A 78 12.03 -0.95 -2.17
N ASP A 79 11.42 -1.57 -3.15
CA ASP A 79 11.31 -1.04 -4.50
C ASP A 79 10.28 0.09 -4.59
N ALA A 80 10.67 1.20 -5.22
CA ALA A 80 9.82 2.38 -5.33
C ALA A 80 8.58 2.16 -6.23
N HIS A 81 8.66 1.25 -7.20
CA HIS A 81 7.52 0.88 -8.04
C HIS A 81 6.46 0.10 -7.24
N HIS A 82 6.91 -0.88 -6.45
CA HIS A 82 6.03 -1.61 -5.54
C HIS A 82 5.38 -0.69 -4.49
N PHE A 83 6.08 0.38 -4.08
CA PHE A 83 5.50 1.39 -3.20
C PHE A 83 4.31 2.10 -3.87
N ILE A 84 4.43 2.54 -5.14
CA ILE A 84 3.35 3.19 -5.89
C ILE A 84 2.16 2.25 -6.08
N THR A 85 2.42 1.05 -6.58
CA THR A 85 1.36 0.07 -6.87
C THR A 85 0.66 -0.42 -5.62
N GLY A 86 1.40 -0.61 -4.52
CA GLY A 86 0.84 -0.95 -3.22
C GLY A 86 -0.05 0.15 -2.65
N TRP A 87 0.37 1.43 -2.79
CA TRP A 87 -0.47 2.54 -2.36
C TRP A 87 -1.74 2.68 -3.21
N ALA A 88 -1.65 2.45 -4.53
CA ALA A 88 -2.84 2.42 -5.40
C ALA A 88 -3.83 1.33 -4.97
N ASN A 89 -3.33 0.12 -4.66
CA ASN A 89 -4.16 -0.95 -4.13
C ASN A 89 -4.80 -0.59 -2.78
N HIS A 90 -4.07 0.10 -1.90
CA HIS A 90 -4.59 0.58 -0.64
C HIS A 90 -5.74 1.57 -0.83
N LEU A 91 -5.58 2.59 -1.69
CA LEU A 91 -6.65 3.56 -1.99
C LEU A 91 -7.86 2.90 -2.65
N ARG A 92 -7.63 1.90 -3.54
CA ARG A 92 -8.72 1.10 -4.10
C ARG A 92 -9.48 0.34 -3.02
N ASN A 93 -8.78 -0.29 -2.09
CA ASN A 93 -9.41 -1.00 -0.97
C ASN A 93 -10.21 -0.05 -0.07
N LEU A 94 -9.71 1.17 0.20
CA LEU A 94 -10.48 2.20 0.90
C LEU A 94 -11.78 2.53 0.16
N MET A 95 -11.74 2.69 -1.17
CA MET A 95 -12.92 2.96 -1.98
C MET A 95 -13.94 1.81 -1.88
N VAL A 96 -13.48 0.57 -1.94
CA VAL A 96 -14.31 -0.64 -1.80
C VAL A 96 -14.91 -0.75 -0.39
N CYS A 97 -14.16 -0.37 0.65
CA CYS A 97 -14.61 -0.43 2.04
C CYS A 97 -15.61 0.66 2.44
N ARG A 98 -15.87 1.65 1.57
CA ARG A 98 -16.89 2.68 1.84
C ARG A 98 -18.31 2.12 1.85
N ASP A 99 -18.56 1.05 1.10
CA ASP A 99 -19.86 0.40 1.05
C ASP A 99 -19.78 -0.98 1.71
N PRO A 100 -20.62 -1.28 2.69
CA PRO A 100 -20.65 -2.59 3.33
C PRO A 100 -20.87 -3.77 2.38
N GLN A 101 -21.59 -3.54 1.26
CA GLN A 101 -21.85 -4.59 0.27
C GLN A 101 -20.60 -5.02 -0.48
N THR A 102 -19.66 -4.09 -0.68
CA THR A 102 -18.41 -4.33 -1.40
C THR A 102 -17.26 -4.72 -0.48
N LEU A 103 -17.41 -4.59 0.84
CA LEU A 103 -16.38 -4.97 1.83
C LEU A 103 -15.88 -6.41 1.65
N ARG A 104 -16.75 -7.32 1.24
CA ARG A 104 -16.41 -8.72 0.96
C ARG A 104 -15.38 -8.91 -0.18
N LEU A 105 -15.18 -7.90 -1.02
CA LEU A 105 -14.22 -7.92 -2.11
C LEU A 105 -12.78 -7.62 -1.67
N VAL A 106 -12.61 -7.20 -0.41
CA VAL A 106 -11.28 -6.97 0.16
C VAL A 106 -10.77 -8.27 0.77
N GLU A 107 -9.66 -8.75 0.24
CA GLU A 107 -8.95 -9.94 0.73
C GLU A 107 -8.03 -9.53 1.88
N ALA A 108 -8.55 -9.54 3.10
CA ALA A 108 -7.83 -9.23 4.32
C ALA A 108 -8.54 -9.86 5.53
N THR A 109 -7.85 -9.93 6.67
CA THR A 109 -8.44 -10.35 7.95
C THR A 109 -9.46 -9.32 8.43
N ASP A 110 -10.33 -9.72 9.34
CA ASP A 110 -11.39 -8.84 9.86
C ASP A 110 -10.82 -7.61 10.58
N ASP A 111 -9.70 -7.75 11.27
CA ASP A 111 -9.00 -6.63 11.93
C ASP A 111 -8.47 -5.61 10.92
N VAL A 112 -7.89 -6.06 9.83
CA VAL A 112 -7.41 -5.20 8.75
C VAL A 112 -8.57 -4.55 8.01
N LYS A 113 -9.68 -5.28 7.77
CA LYS A 113 -10.91 -4.72 7.21
C LYS A 113 -11.50 -3.60 8.06
N ALA A 114 -11.49 -3.76 9.39
CA ALA A 114 -11.93 -2.72 10.32
C ALA A 114 -11.08 -1.45 10.21
N LYS A 115 -9.74 -1.57 10.09
CA LYS A 115 -8.84 -0.44 9.84
C LYS A 115 -9.15 0.24 8.50
N PHE A 116 -9.43 -0.53 7.44
CA PHE A 116 -9.83 0.03 6.15
C PHE A 116 -11.14 0.81 6.24
N GLN A 117 -12.15 0.28 6.94
CA GLN A 117 -13.43 0.97 7.13
C GLN A 117 -13.26 2.29 7.90
N ASP A 118 -12.45 2.30 8.97
CA ASP A 118 -12.17 3.51 9.73
C ASP A 118 -11.52 4.58 8.83
N GLN A 119 -10.43 4.24 8.14
CA GLN A 119 -9.75 5.20 7.27
C GLN A 119 -10.63 5.63 6.08
N ALA A 120 -11.42 4.72 5.50
CA ALA A 120 -12.36 5.01 4.41
C ALA A 120 -13.44 6.02 4.82
N SER A 121 -13.85 6.02 6.09
CA SER A 121 -14.81 7.01 6.62
C SER A 121 -14.26 8.44 6.63
N ARG A 122 -12.93 8.59 6.74
CA ARG A 122 -12.20 9.87 6.79
C ARG A 122 -11.72 10.34 5.41
N ALA A 123 -11.60 9.42 4.44
CA ALA A 123 -11.18 9.70 3.07
C ALA A 123 -12.39 9.95 2.18
N ASP A 124 -12.50 11.13 1.58
CA ASP A 124 -13.59 11.40 0.65
C ASP A 124 -13.32 10.81 -0.74
N LEU A 125 -14.40 10.74 -1.55
CA LEU A 125 -14.31 10.15 -2.88
C LEU A 125 -13.39 10.93 -3.81
N PHE A 126 -13.34 12.25 -3.68
CA PHE A 126 -12.49 13.12 -4.49
C PHE A 126 -11.01 12.84 -4.24
N PHE A 127 -10.63 12.69 -2.97
CA PHE A 127 -9.27 12.29 -2.59
C PHE A 127 -8.90 10.92 -3.14
N LEU A 128 -9.79 9.93 -2.99
CA LEU A 128 -9.52 8.55 -3.43
C LEU A 128 -9.38 8.46 -4.94
N VAL A 129 -10.31 9.05 -5.70
CA VAL A 129 -10.26 9.04 -7.18
C VAL A 129 -9.07 9.84 -7.69
N GLY A 130 -8.84 11.04 -7.16
CA GLY A 130 -7.69 11.86 -7.55
C GLY A 130 -6.35 11.21 -7.23
N GLY A 131 -6.25 10.58 -6.04
CA GLY A 131 -5.06 9.84 -5.65
C GLY A 131 -4.79 8.63 -6.56
N LEU A 132 -5.83 7.88 -6.91
CA LEU A 132 -5.72 6.75 -7.84
C LEU A 132 -5.28 7.20 -9.23
N ASP A 133 -5.82 8.31 -9.74
CA ASP A 133 -5.42 8.85 -11.04
C ASP A 133 -3.94 9.25 -11.05
N VAL A 134 -3.48 9.96 -10.03
CA VAL A 134 -2.06 10.35 -9.89
C VAL A 134 -1.15 9.12 -9.79
N LEU A 135 -1.54 8.09 -9.02
CA LEU A 135 -0.75 6.87 -8.88
C LEU A 135 -0.72 6.05 -10.18
N ASN A 136 -1.84 5.98 -10.91
CA ASN A 136 -1.89 5.32 -12.21
C ASN A 136 -0.99 6.01 -13.24
N GLN A 137 -1.00 7.34 -13.29
CA GLN A 137 -0.09 8.10 -14.15
C GLN A 137 1.37 7.85 -13.79
N ALA A 138 1.69 7.81 -12.49
CA ALA A 138 3.04 7.53 -12.02
C ALA A 138 3.49 6.11 -12.40
N ASP A 139 2.62 5.11 -12.28
CA ASP A 139 2.89 3.72 -12.67
C ASP A 139 3.24 3.60 -14.17
N VAL A 140 2.44 4.24 -15.03
CA VAL A 140 2.68 4.28 -16.48
C VAL A 140 4.01 4.96 -16.82
N GLN A 141 4.32 6.05 -16.14
CA GLN A 141 5.54 6.84 -16.39
C GLN A 141 6.80 6.21 -15.79
N TYR A 142 6.66 5.36 -14.77
CA TYR A 142 7.78 4.83 -14.00
C TYR A 142 8.81 4.10 -14.86
N ARG A 143 8.35 3.25 -15.79
CA ARG A 143 9.22 2.45 -16.66
C ARG A 143 10.03 3.29 -17.63
N GLY A 144 9.50 4.43 -18.07
CA GLY A 144 10.17 5.36 -19.00
C GLY A 144 10.97 6.46 -18.32
N SER A 145 10.87 6.59 -16.99
CA SER A 145 11.51 7.68 -16.24
C SER A 145 12.98 7.39 -15.98
N GLN A 146 13.84 8.35 -16.32
CA GLN A 146 15.27 8.35 -15.94
C GLN A 146 15.47 8.71 -14.45
N HIS A 147 14.47 9.33 -13.82
CA HIS A 147 14.53 9.81 -12.45
C HIS A 147 13.37 9.25 -11.60
N GLN A 148 13.32 7.94 -11.45
CA GLN A 148 12.24 7.22 -10.78
C GLN A 148 11.97 7.73 -9.36
N ARG A 149 13.01 8.01 -8.57
CA ARG A 149 12.87 8.58 -7.21
C ARG A 149 12.19 9.96 -7.21
N LEU A 150 12.54 10.80 -8.19
CA LEU A 150 11.91 12.12 -8.33
C LEU A 150 10.44 11.99 -8.70
N LEU A 151 10.11 11.09 -9.62
CA LEU A 151 8.73 10.80 -10.02
C LEU A 151 7.88 10.40 -8.81
N VAL A 152 8.35 9.44 -8.01
CA VAL A 152 7.66 9.00 -6.79
C VAL A 152 7.54 10.14 -5.78
N GLY A 153 8.57 10.98 -5.65
CA GLY A 153 8.55 12.17 -4.81
C GLY A 153 7.44 13.16 -5.21
N LEU A 154 7.35 13.49 -6.49
CA LEU A 154 6.33 14.38 -7.04
C LEU A 154 4.92 13.80 -6.89
N THR A 155 4.74 12.51 -7.18
CA THR A 155 3.48 11.78 -7.02
C THR A 155 2.92 11.93 -5.60
N ARG A 156 3.76 11.73 -4.59
CA ARG A 156 3.37 11.88 -3.18
C ARG A 156 2.97 13.31 -2.83
N MET A 157 3.77 14.28 -3.26
CA MET A 157 3.46 15.70 -3.04
C MET A 157 2.12 16.06 -3.67
N GLN A 158 1.83 15.58 -4.87
CA GLN A 158 0.54 15.82 -5.54
C GLN A 158 -0.62 15.25 -4.71
N ILE A 159 -0.52 14.01 -4.23
CA ILE A 159 -1.59 13.38 -3.43
C ILE A 159 -1.77 14.12 -2.09
N CYS A 160 -0.69 14.43 -1.38
CA CYS A 160 -0.77 15.19 -0.12
C CYS A 160 -1.32 16.62 -0.33
N SER A 161 -1.14 17.21 -1.50
CA SER A 161 -1.65 18.54 -1.82
C SER A 161 -3.12 18.55 -2.22
N HIS A 162 -3.70 17.40 -2.56
CA HIS A 162 -5.11 17.30 -2.99
C HIS A 162 -6.08 17.86 -1.94
N GLU A 163 -5.90 17.50 -0.67
CA GLU A 163 -6.70 18.02 0.43
C GLU A 163 -6.44 19.51 0.73
N ALA A 164 -5.19 19.95 0.60
CA ALA A 164 -4.84 21.36 0.80
C ALA A 164 -5.45 22.28 -0.26
N LEU A 165 -5.52 21.83 -1.52
CA LEU A 165 -6.13 22.59 -2.61
C LEU A 165 -7.65 22.67 -2.48
N LYS A 166 -8.31 21.59 -2.02
CA LYS A 166 -9.75 21.57 -1.76
C LYS A 166 -10.19 22.58 -0.70
N LYS A 167 -9.41 22.76 0.37
CA LYS A 167 -9.70 23.70 1.45
C LYS A 167 -9.59 25.16 1.02
N LYS A 168 -8.98 25.46 -0.13
CA LYS A 168 -8.82 26.82 -0.67
C LYS A 168 -9.85 27.19 -1.74
N SER A 169 -10.65 26.21 -2.18
CA SER A 169 -11.77 26.42 -3.12
C SER A 169 -13.09 26.50 -2.37
#